data_72c876a3a135e11805d92f04078f9cc6
#
_entry.id   72c876a3a135e11805d92f04078f9cc6
#
_cell.length_a   1.000
_cell.length_b   1.000
_cell.length_c   1.000
_cell.angle_alpha   90.00
_cell.angle_beta   90.00
_cell.angle_gamma   90.00
#
_symmetry.space_group_name_H-M   'P 1'
#
loop_
_entity.id
_entity.type
_entity.pdbx_description
1 polymer ?
#
loop_
_entity_poly.entity_id
_entity_poly.type
_entity_poly.pdbx_seq_one_letter_code
_entity_poly.pdbx_strand_id
1 'polypeptide(L)'
;MDQGEFYVYSPEGGINGIDTIRLQGGRMSYEVMCTAPTTLVMVFPNFSEQPIFAEPGKSVKIEGDASHLKEMKVKGTKTNELMNDFREQIATANPPQVLQRAEQFIGDHPESVVSNYLLRRYFISGATPDYAKALQLCRTMRKAQPKNALLAQYEQQLKQLSRVTVGKRLPRFSTVDVDNKKIDNSTLGKGLAVIMAYATWSYDAQRMLQDMRTLAKSSKGRLTIIGFCVDPNRNQCRAIAKRDSIPWPVICDGKMLESPTLHSLSLFDIPDNILVNNGVVIAKGLTNDELKQRIERML
;
A
#
# COMPACT_ATOMS: atom_id res chain seq x y z
N MET A 1 23.17 -4.30 25.81
CA MET A 1 22.82 -2.85 25.70
C MET A 1 22.29 -2.42 27.05
N ASP A 2 23.02 -1.53 27.74
CA ASP A 2 22.64 -1.10 29.10
C ASP A 2 21.78 0.17 29.10
N GLN A 3 21.84 0.95 28.03
CA GLN A 3 21.05 2.14 27.82
C GLN A 3 20.57 2.21 26.36
N GLY A 4 19.37 2.74 26.15
CA GLY A 4 18.80 2.91 24.81
C GLY A 4 17.39 3.46 24.88
N GLU A 5 16.92 3.99 23.74
CA GLU A 5 15.56 4.43 23.56
C GLU A 5 14.90 3.58 22.46
N PHE A 6 13.69 3.14 22.73
CA PHE A 6 12.84 2.44 21.78
C PHE A 6 11.57 3.25 21.58
N TYR A 7 11.07 3.27 20.38
CA TYR A 7 9.77 3.87 20.11
C TYR A 7 8.69 2.80 20.14
N VAL A 8 7.51 3.15 20.59
CA VAL A 8 6.34 2.29 20.54
C VAL A 8 5.15 3.04 19.95
N TYR A 9 4.44 2.40 19.05
CA TYR A 9 3.20 2.93 18.49
C TYR A 9 2.16 1.82 18.34
N SER A 10 0.89 2.21 18.20
CA SER A 10 -0.19 1.27 17.87
C SER A 10 -0.72 1.57 16.47
N PRO A 11 -0.60 0.62 15.53
CA PRO A 11 -1.15 0.81 14.20
C PRO A 11 -2.69 0.86 14.14
N GLU A 12 -3.33 0.46 15.22
CA GLU A 12 -4.79 0.32 15.34
C GLU A 12 -5.39 1.36 16.32
N GLY A 13 -4.57 2.32 16.79
CA GLY A 13 -5.02 3.41 17.65
C GLY A 13 -5.12 3.06 19.14
N GLY A 14 -4.45 2.00 19.59
CA GLY A 14 -4.40 1.61 21.01
C GLY A 14 -3.62 2.57 21.90
N ILE A 15 -2.72 3.36 21.32
CA ILE A 15 -2.07 4.52 21.93
C ILE A 15 -2.09 5.69 20.93
N ASN A 16 -2.09 6.92 21.44
CA ASN A 16 -2.09 8.11 20.61
C ASN A 16 -0.64 8.51 20.27
N GLY A 17 -0.30 8.48 18.99
CA GLY A 17 1.03 8.88 18.52
C GLY A 17 2.10 7.84 18.77
N ILE A 18 3.30 8.31 19.08
CA ILE A 18 4.50 7.49 19.31
C ILE A 18 5.02 7.80 20.71
N ASP A 19 5.16 6.76 21.54
CA ASP A 19 5.79 6.86 22.85
C ASP A 19 7.24 6.42 22.79
N THR A 20 8.04 6.84 23.80
CA THR A 20 9.44 6.47 23.95
C THR A 20 9.63 5.63 25.21
N ILE A 21 10.18 4.44 25.06
CA ILE A 21 10.56 3.55 26.16
C ILE A 21 12.09 3.66 26.37
N ARG A 22 12.51 3.91 27.60
CA ARG A 22 13.93 3.99 27.95
C ARG A 22 14.40 2.72 28.64
N LEU A 23 15.52 2.21 28.13
CA LEU A 23 16.23 1.09 28.73
C LEU A 23 17.25 1.63 29.73
N GLN A 24 17.23 1.14 30.94
CA GLN A 24 18.19 1.49 32.00
C GLN A 24 18.71 0.20 32.67
N GLY A 25 20.01 0.00 32.68
CA GLY A 25 20.62 -1.22 33.26
C GLY A 25 20.09 -2.51 32.60
N GLY A 26 19.84 -2.48 31.30
CA GLY A 26 19.30 -3.62 30.55
C GLY A 26 17.84 -3.93 30.82
N ARG A 27 17.11 -3.06 31.53
CA ARG A 27 15.69 -3.25 31.89
C ARG A 27 14.83 -2.12 31.38
N MET A 28 13.61 -2.44 31.02
CA MET A 28 12.56 -1.49 30.66
C MET A 28 11.22 -1.90 31.24
N SER A 29 10.35 -0.94 31.47
CA SER A 29 8.94 -1.15 31.83
C SER A 29 8.09 -0.16 31.04
N TYR A 30 6.95 -0.61 30.56
CA TYR A 30 5.99 0.23 29.85
C TYR A 30 4.57 -0.22 30.20
N GLU A 31 3.74 0.73 30.58
CA GLU A 31 2.34 0.47 30.90
C GLU A 31 1.43 1.14 29.86
N VAL A 32 0.44 0.41 29.40
CA VAL A 32 -0.57 0.91 28.47
C VAL A 32 -1.96 0.54 28.97
N MET A 33 -2.87 1.50 28.96
CA MET A 33 -4.29 1.24 29.23
C MET A 33 -4.97 0.75 27.96
N CYS A 34 -5.49 -0.47 27.99
CA CYS A 34 -6.28 -1.02 26.90
C CYS A 34 -7.57 -1.66 27.44
N THR A 35 -8.68 -1.45 26.73
CA THR A 35 -9.99 -2.05 27.03
C THR A 35 -10.28 -3.29 26.22
N ALA A 36 -9.48 -3.53 25.17
CA ALA A 36 -9.52 -4.68 24.29
C ALA A 36 -8.08 -5.08 23.89
N PRO A 37 -7.86 -6.31 23.41
CA PRO A 37 -6.56 -6.69 22.87
C PRO A 37 -6.08 -5.70 21.82
N THR A 38 -4.84 -5.21 21.97
CA THR A 38 -4.26 -4.12 21.18
C THR A 38 -2.88 -4.50 20.67
N THR A 39 -2.62 -4.22 19.42
CA THR A 39 -1.27 -4.38 18.82
C THR A 39 -0.42 -3.18 19.15
N LEU A 40 0.70 -3.39 19.78
CA LEU A 40 1.80 -2.44 19.94
C LEU A 40 2.96 -2.86 19.05
N VAL A 41 3.63 -1.90 18.43
CA VAL A 41 4.83 -2.15 17.65
C VAL A 41 5.98 -1.39 18.29
N MET A 42 6.94 -2.12 18.82
CA MET A 42 8.18 -1.56 19.34
C MET A 42 9.20 -1.46 18.21
N VAL A 43 9.76 -0.27 18.03
CA VAL A 43 10.74 0.04 17.00
C VAL A 43 12.10 0.22 17.67
N PHE A 44 13.09 -0.52 17.20
CA PHE A 44 14.46 -0.47 17.68
C PHE A 44 15.27 0.61 16.95
N PRO A 45 16.43 1.03 17.48
CA PRO A 45 17.30 2.02 16.84
C PRO A 45 17.77 1.66 15.42
N ASN A 46 17.78 0.38 15.06
CA ASN A 46 18.06 -0.10 13.70
C ASN A 46 16.83 -0.19 12.80
N PHE A 47 15.70 0.42 13.22
CA PHE A 47 14.40 0.42 12.55
C PHE A 47 13.75 -0.97 12.39
N SER A 48 14.27 -2.01 13.06
CA SER A 48 13.54 -3.28 13.12
C SER A 48 12.34 -3.15 14.07
N GLU A 49 11.29 -3.92 13.80
CA GLU A 49 10.03 -3.87 14.51
C GLU A 49 9.74 -5.17 15.26
N GLN A 50 9.22 -5.05 16.48
CA GLN A 50 8.73 -6.15 17.29
C GLN A 50 7.26 -5.92 17.63
N PRO A 51 6.32 -6.70 17.10
CA PRO A 51 4.92 -6.64 17.54
C PRO A 51 4.79 -7.25 18.94
N ILE A 52 3.95 -6.61 19.74
CA ILE A 52 3.58 -7.00 21.10
C ILE A 52 2.06 -6.90 21.20
N PHE A 53 1.40 -7.95 21.61
CA PHE A 53 -0.04 -7.97 21.76
C PHE A 53 -0.38 -7.76 23.25
N ALA A 54 -0.82 -6.56 23.58
CA ALA A 54 -1.28 -6.20 24.91
C ALA A 54 -2.73 -6.66 25.12
N GLU A 55 -3.01 -7.27 26.26
CA GLU A 55 -4.35 -7.72 26.67
C GLU A 55 -4.73 -7.05 28.00
N PRO A 56 -6.00 -6.64 28.18
CA PRO A 56 -6.44 -6.00 29.42
C PRO A 56 -6.09 -6.82 30.66
N GLY A 57 -5.44 -6.17 31.64
CA GLY A 57 -5.06 -6.79 32.90
C GLY A 57 -3.96 -7.87 32.80
N LYS A 58 -3.28 -8.00 31.66
CA LYS A 58 -2.17 -8.93 31.49
C LYS A 58 -0.83 -8.21 31.46
N SER A 59 0.20 -8.90 31.93
CA SER A 59 1.59 -8.48 31.79
C SER A 59 2.30 -9.37 30.78
N VAL A 60 3.17 -8.78 29.98
CA VAL A 60 4.03 -9.51 29.06
C VAL A 60 5.50 -9.27 29.43
N LYS A 61 6.33 -10.28 29.24
CA LYS A 61 7.77 -10.22 29.45
C LYS A 61 8.48 -10.29 28.11
N ILE A 62 9.31 -9.32 27.84
CA ILE A 62 10.13 -9.26 26.63
C ILE A 62 11.54 -9.70 27.00
N GLU A 63 12.03 -10.75 26.36
CA GLU A 63 13.35 -11.29 26.58
C GLU A 63 14.09 -11.37 25.24
N GLY A 64 15.34 -10.90 25.23
CA GLY A 64 16.16 -10.98 24.03
C GLY A 64 17.53 -10.35 24.22
N ASP A 65 18.44 -10.68 23.31
CA ASP A 65 19.74 -10.06 23.20
C ASP A 65 19.68 -8.91 22.19
N ALA A 66 20.25 -7.76 22.56
CA ALA A 66 20.27 -6.58 21.70
C ALA A 66 21.06 -6.78 20.39
N SER A 67 21.98 -7.75 20.36
CA SER A 67 22.70 -8.16 19.15
C SER A 67 21.90 -9.12 18.26
N HIS A 68 20.83 -9.72 18.79
CA HIS A 68 19.99 -10.72 18.10
C HIS A 68 18.49 -10.39 18.22
N LEU A 69 18.11 -9.17 17.85
CA LEU A 69 16.71 -8.69 17.96
C LEU A 69 15.68 -9.57 17.24
N LYS A 70 16.09 -10.31 16.22
CA LYS A 70 15.21 -11.27 15.53
C LYS A 70 14.80 -12.45 16.41
N GLU A 71 15.58 -12.77 17.42
CA GLU A 71 15.37 -13.91 18.33
C GLU A 71 14.61 -13.50 19.61
N MET A 72 14.20 -12.24 19.72
CA MET A 72 13.42 -11.76 20.86
C MET A 72 12.11 -12.52 21.00
N LYS A 73 11.79 -12.87 22.25
CA LYS A 73 10.55 -13.55 22.62
C LYS A 73 9.71 -12.66 23.51
N VAL A 74 8.41 -12.64 23.24
CA VAL A 74 7.40 -11.98 24.05
C VAL A 74 6.57 -13.07 24.72
N LYS A 75 6.61 -13.15 26.05
CA LYS A 75 5.97 -14.21 26.85
C LYS A 75 4.85 -13.62 27.72
N GLY A 76 3.96 -14.47 28.22
CA GLY A 76 2.93 -14.12 29.19
C GLY A 76 1.50 -14.11 28.66
N THR A 77 1.31 -14.18 27.34
CA THR A 77 0.00 -14.39 26.74
C THR A 77 0.07 -15.37 25.58
N LYS A 78 -1.00 -16.13 25.35
CA LYS A 78 -1.09 -17.06 24.22
C LYS A 78 -0.91 -16.37 22.86
N THR A 79 -1.42 -15.14 22.75
CA THR A 79 -1.31 -14.34 21.54
C THR A 79 0.15 -14.02 21.18
N ASN A 80 0.95 -13.64 22.18
CA ASN A 80 2.38 -13.37 21.95
C ASN A 80 3.17 -14.66 21.69
N GLU A 81 2.84 -15.77 22.35
CA GLU A 81 3.45 -17.08 22.07
C GLU A 81 3.17 -17.53 20.64
N LEU A 82 1.92 -17.38 20.17
CA LEU A 82 1.53 -17.67 18.79
C LEU A 82 2.31 -16.84 17.76
N MET A 83 2.60 -15.58 18.07
CA MET A 83 3.45 -14.74 17.22
C MET A 83 4.92 -15.17 17.26
N ASN A 84 5.43 -15.60 18.41
CA ASN A 84 6.79 -16.16 18.49
C ASN A 84 6.92 -17.41 17.60
N ASP A 85 5.96 -18.32 17.65
CA ASP A 85 5.94 -19.54 16.83
C ASP A 85 5.94 -19.20 15.34
N PHE A 86 5.13 -18.22 14.93
CA PHE A 86 5.14 -17.73 13.56
C PHE A 86 6.51 -17.15 13.15
N ARG A 87 7.13 -16.34 14.02
CA ARG A 87 8.47 -15.76 13.75
C ARG A 87 9.56 -16.83 13.63
N GLU A 88 9.51 -17.87 14.47
CA GLU A 88 10.42 -19.00 14.38
C GLU A 88 10.26 -19.74 13.03
N GLN A 89 9.02 -19.95 12.59
CA GLN A 89 8.75 -20.60 11.30
C GLN A 89 9.28 -19.81 10.09
N ILE A 90 9.34 -18.49 10.18
CA ILE A 90 9.82 -17.64 9.08
C ILE A 90 11.29 -17.19 9.21
N ALA A 91 12.00 -17.58 10.28
CA ALA A 91 13.34 -17.08 10.58
C ALA A 91 14.35 -17.29 9.44
N THR A 92 14.23 -18.40 8.69
CA THR A 92 15.08 -18.76 7.56
C THR A 92 14.36 -18.70 6.21
N ALA A 93 13.10 -18.24 6.20
CA ALA A 93 12.27 -18.23 5.01
C ALA A 93 12.64 -17.05 4.07
N ASN A 94 12.61 -17.28 2.77
CA ASN A 94 12.71 -16.21 1.78
C ASN A 94 11.40 -15.43 1.67
N PRO A 95 11.39 -14.21 1.06
CA PRO A 95 10.18 -13.37 1.02
C PRO A 95 8.92 -14.04 0.48
N PRO A 96 8.92 -14.83 -0.62
CA PRO A 96 7.75 -15.59 -1.06
C PRO A 96 7.26 -16.61 -0.04
N GLN A 97 8.17 -17.32 0.65
CA GLN A 97 7.82 -18.28 1.68
C GLN A 97 7.20 -17.58 2.91
N VAL A 98 7.70 -16.39 3.29
CA VAL A 98 7.11 -15.59 4.36
C VAL A 98 5.65 -15.25 4.04
N LEU A 99 5.37 -14.78 2.82
CA LEU A 99 3.99 -14.48 2.38
C LEU A 99 3.10 -15.72 2.43
N GLN A 100 3.58 -16.85 1.97
CA GLN A 100 2.85 -18.12 2.02
C GLN A 100 2.54 -18.55 3.47
N ARG A 101 3.52 -18.45 4.37
CA ARG A 101 3.33 -18.77 5.80
C ARG A 101 2.35 -17.81 6.46
N ALA A 102 2.42 -16.52 6.13
CA ALA A 102 1.48 -15.53 6.65
C ALA A 102 0.05 -15.78 6.13
N GLU A 103 -0.12 -16.14 4.86
CA GLU A 103 -1.43 -16.53 4.30
C GLU A 103 -1.99 -17.76 5.02
N GLN A 104 -1.17 -18.79 5.20
CA GLN A 104 -1.57 -20.01 5.91
C GLN A 104 -1.98 -19.71 7.34
N PHE A 105 -1.16 -18.96 8.08
CA PHE A 105 -1.46 -18.55 9.45
C PHE A 105 -2.80 -17.82 9.57
N ILE A 106 -3.07 -16.85 8.69
CA ILE A 106 -4.34 -16.11 8.67
C ILE A 106 -5.52 -17.06 8.39
N GLY A 107 -5.33 -18.06 7.53
CA GLY A 107 -6.33 -19.08 7.25
C GLY A 107 -6.63 -19.98 8.45
N ASP A 108 -5.59 -20.37 9.19
CA ASP A 108 -5.69 -21.26 10.35
C ASP A 108 -6.19 -20.54 11.63
N HIS A 109 -5.91 -19.23 11.75
CA HIS A 109 -6.24 -18.41 12.92
C HIS A 109 -6.97 -17.10 12.54
N PRO A 110 -8.08 -17.16 11.79
CA PRO A 110 -8.74 -15.95 11.29
C PRO A 110 -9.34 -15.05 12.37
N GLU A 111 -9.55 -15.57 13.58
CA GLU A 111 -10.04 -14.84 14.76
C GLU A 111 -8.95 -14.10 15.51
N SER A 112 -7.68 -14.39 15.26
CA SER A 112 -6.54 -13.89 16.03
C SER A 112 -6.20 -12.43 15.68
N VAL A 113 -5.86 -11.63 16.70
CA VAL A 113 -5.29 -10.30 16.51
C VAL A 113 -3.90 -10.36 15.81
N VAL A 114 -3.18 -11.46 15.95
CA VAL A 114 -1.94 -11.71 15.19
C VAL A 114 -2.23 -11.68 13.69
N SER A 115 -3.34 -12.28 13.26
CA SER A 115 -3.75 -12.27 11.84
C SER A 115 -4.05 -10.86 11.33
N ASN A 116 -4.60 -9.97 12.15
CA ASN A 116 -4.79 -8.56 11.79
C ASN A 116 -3.43 -7.89 11.51
N TYR A 117 -2.45 -8.10 12.38
CA TYR A 117 -1.10 -7.59 12.20
C TYR A 117 -0.43 -8.15 10.94
N LEU A 118 -0.52 -9.49 10.71
CA LEU A 118 0.09 -10.13 9.54
C LEU A 118 -0.54 -9.67 8.22
N LEU A 119 -1.88 -9.52 8.18
CA LEU A 119 -2.59 -8.96 7.03
C LEU A 119 -2.04 -7.58 6.67
N ARG A 120 -1.96 -6.69 7.66
CA ARG A 120 -1.44 -5.34 7.45
C ARG A 120 0.03 -5.36 7.03
N ARG A 121 0.88 -6.09 7.77
CA ARG A 121 2.34 -6.09 7.58
C ARG A 121 2.76 -6.64 6.23
N TYR A 122 2.16 -7.75 5.80
CA TYR A 122 2.64 -8.49 4.64
C TYR A 122 1.82 -8.28 3.37
N PHE A 123 0.54 -7.93 3.48
CA PHE A 123 -0.33 -7.84 2.30
C PHE A 123 -0.82 -6.42 1.98
N ILE A 124 -0.83 -5.51 2.97
CA ILE A 124 -1.28 -4.11 2.77
C ILE A 124 -0.09 -3.16 2.70
N SER A 125 0.81 -3.18 3.69
CA SER A 125 1.91 -2.22 3.85
C SER A 125 3.27 -2.76 3.39
N GLY A 126 3.32 -3.88 2.70
CA GLY A 126 4.55 -4.44 2.14
C GLY A 126 5.06 -3.62 0.96
N ALA A 127 6.32 -3.86 0.56
CA ALA A 127 6.94 -3.18 -0.58
C ALA A 127 6.20 -3.43 -1.92
N THR A 128 5.55 -4.58 -2.05
CA THR A 128 4.74 -4.96 -3.22
C THR A 128 3.38 -5.48 -2.75
N PRO A 129 2.42 -4.58 -2.39
CA PRO A 129 1.14 -4.99 -1.84
C PRO A 129 0.31 -5.79 -2.85
N ASP A 130 -0.27 -6.90 -2.39
CA ASP A 130 -1.31 -7.63 -3.14
C ASP A 130 -2.68 -7.36 -2.53
N TYR A 131 -3.30 -6.27 -2.94
CA TYR A 131 -4.60 -5.85 -2.42
C TYR A 131 -5.75 -6.82 -2.75
N ALA A 132 -5.64 -7.62 -3.82
CA ALA A 132 -6.63 -8.65 -4.14
C ALA A 132 -6.55 -9.81 -3.14
N LYS A 133 -5.35 -10.28 -2.85
CA LYS A 133 -5.10 -11.28 -1.82
C LYS A 133 -5.46 -10.75 -0.43
N ALA A 134 -5.04 -9.51 -0.10
CA ALA A 134 -5.40 -8.86 1.15
C ALA A 134 -6.92 -8.79 1.36
N LEU A 135 -7.69 -8.45 0.31
CA LEU A 135 -9.16 -8.42 0.37
C LEU A 135 -9.74 -9.82 0.62
N GLN A 136 -9.21 -10.84 -0.02
CA GLN A 136 -9.64 -12.23 0.19
C GLN A 136 -9.42 -12.66 1.65
N LEU A 137 -8.22 -12.43 2.19
CA LEU A 137 -7.87 -12.75 3.56
C LEU A 137 -8.69 -11.95 4.58
N CYS A 138 -8.85 -10.64 4.34
CA CYS A 138 -9.69 -9.77 5.16
C CYS A 138 -11.14 -10.30 5.26
N ARG A 139 -11.73 -10.77 4.16
CA ARG A 139 -13.07 -11.36 4.16
C ARG A 139 -13.14 -12.66 4.95
N THR A 140 -12.12 -13.50 4.89
CA THR A 140 -12.02 -14.70 5.72
C THR A 140 -12.00 -14.34 7.20
N MET A 141 -11.16 -13.39 7.58
CA MET A 141 -11.06 -12.90 8.96
C MET A 141 -12.37 -12.24 9.43
N ARG A 142 -13.05 -11.47 8.59
CA ARG A 142 -14.34 -10.86 8.94
C ARG A 142 -15.45 -11.86 9.24
N LYS A 143 -15.44 -13.04 8.63
CA LYS A 143 -16.38 -14.12 8.98
C LYS A 143 -16.16 -14.60 10.41
N ALA A 144 -14.91 -14.71 10.85
CA ALA A 144 -14.55 -15.11 12.20
C ALA A 144 -14.68 -13.95 13.23
N GLN A 145 -14.49 -12.70 12.76
CA GLN A 145 -14.52 -11.48 13.59
C GLN A 145 -15.58 -10.48 13.08
N PRO A 146 -16.88 -10.79 13.10
CA PRO A 146 -17.91 -9.97 12.44
C PRO A 146 -18.08 -8.58 13.04
N LYS A 147 -17.71 -8.40 14.32
CA LYS A 147 -17.79 -7.11 15.05
C LYS A 147 -16.50 -6.28 14.98
N ASN A 148 -15.46 -6.76 14.28
CA ASN A 148 -14.20 -6.04 14.18
C ASN A 148 -14.34 -4.86 13.19
N ALA A 149 -14.41 -3.63 13.72
CA ALA A 149 -14.58 -2.41 12.95
C ALA A 149 -13.36 -2.13 12.02
N LEU A 150 -12.14 -2.46 12.47
CA LEU A 150 -10.92 -2.30 11.68
C LEU A 150 -10.96 -3.16 10.41
N LEU A 151 -11.34 -4.43 10.54
CA LEU A 151 -11.49 -5.31 9.38
C LEU A 151 -12.61 -4.85 8.44
N ALA A 152 -13.68 -4.24 8.97
CA ALA A 152 -14.72 -3.64 8.14
C ALA A 152 -14.19 -2.47 7.32
N GLN A 153 -13.38 -1.60 7.94
CA GLN A 153 -12.70 -0.49 7.26
C GLN A 153 -11.70 -0.99 6.22
N TYR A 154 -10.84 -1.96 6.57
CA TYR A 154 -9.91 -2.57 5.63
C TYR A 154 -10.62 -3.18 4.43
N GLU A 155 -11.71 -3.92 4.63
CA GLU A 155 -12.46 -4.49 3.51
C GLU A 155 -12.96 -3.41 2.56
N GLN A 156 -13.46 -2.29 3.08
CA GLN A 156 -13.94 -1.18 2.25
C GLN A 156 -12.80 -0.54 1.45
N GLN A 157 -11.66 -0.28 2.08
CA GLN A 157 -10.48 0.28 1.42
C GLN A 157 -9.91 -0.69 0.37
N LEU A 158 -9.74 -1.96 0.75
CA LEU A 158 -9.18 -2.99 -0.12
C LEU A 158 -10.07 -3.28 -1.33
N LYS A 159 -11.40 -3.15 -1.21
CA LYS A 159 -12.32 -3.23 -2.36
C LYS A 159 -12.01 -2.16 -3.42
N GLN A 160 -11.60 -0.97 -3.01
CA GLN A 160 -11.21 0.08 -3.94
C GLN A 160 -9.83 -0.18 -4.54
N LEU A 161 -8.84 -0.47 -3.68
CA LEU A 161 -7.45 -0.72 -4.09
C LEU A 161 -7.28 -1.94 -5.00
N SER A 162 -8.12 -2.98 -4.83
CA SER A 162 -8.08 -4.22 -5.60
C SER A 162 -8.82 -4.18 -6.94
N ARG A 163 -9.48 -3.07 -7.28
CA ARG A 163 -10.21 -2.95 -8.55
C ARG A 163 -9.30 -3.12 -9.77
N VAL A 164 -8.10 -2.57 -9.67
CA VAL A 164 -7.07 -2.70 -10.70
C VAL A 164 -5.99 -3.67 -10.22
N THR A 165 -5.94 -4.82 -10.85
CA THR A 165 -5.02 -5.91 -10.47
C THR A 165 -4.16 -6.31 -11.67
N VAL A 166 -2.86 -6.44 -11.46
CA VAL A 166 -1.92 -6.93 -12.48
C VAL A 166 -2.34 -8.32 -12.97
N GLY A 167 -2.28 -8.54 -14.27
CA GLY A 167 -2.73 -9.76 -14.93
C GLY A 167 -4.23 -9.82 -15.24
N LYS A 168 -5.02 -8.83 -14.84
CA LYS A 168 -6.46 -8.74 -15.12
C LYS A 168 -6.77 -7.64 -16.14
N ARG A 169 -7.94 -7.74 -16.79
CA ARG A 169 -8.42 -6.66 -17.65
C ARG A 169 -8.66 -5.40 -16.84
N LEU A 170 -8.27 -4.26 -17.43
CA LEU A 170 -8.57 -2.95 -16.85
C LEU A 170 -10.09 -2.77 -16.69
N PRO A 171 -10.57 -2.30 -15.52
CA PRO A 171 -11.97 -1.98 -15.31
C PRO A 171 -12.49 -1.00 -16.37
N ARG A 172 -13.79 -1.10 -16.67
CA ARG A 172 -14.43 -0.14 -17.58
C ARG A 172 -14.51 1.24 -16.90
N PHE A 173 -14.12 2.26 -17.64
CA PHE A 173 -14.29 3.64 -17.27
C PHE A 173 -14.81 4.46 -18.45
N SER A 174 -15.45 5.57 -18.16
CA SER A 174 -15.89 6.56 -19.17
C SER A 174 -15.88 7.94 -18.54
N THR A 175 -15.24 8.88 -19.20
CA THR A 175 -15.08 10.26 -18.75
C THR A 175 -14.95 11.17 -19.97
N VAL A 176 -14.69 12.46 -19.75
CA VAL A 176 -14.39 13.42 -20.82
C VAL A 176 -13.06 14.12 -20.52
N ASP A 177 -12.32 14.44 -21.56
CA ASP A 177 -11.12 15.24 -21.44
C ASP A 177 -11.43 16.76 -21.27
N VAL A 178 -10.39 17.57 -21.13
CA VAL A 178 -10.53 19.01 -20.98
C VAL A 178 -11.19 19.72 -22.17
N ASP A 179 -11.21 19.07 -23.33
CA ASP A 179 -11.86 19.56 -24.57
C ASP A 179 -13.24 18.92 -24.80
N ASN A 180 -13.83 18.26 -23.78
CA ASN A 180 -15.13 17.56 -23.80
C ASN A 180 -15.20 16.34 -24.75
N LYS A 181 -14.06 15.82 -25.19
CA LYS A 181 -14.02 14.58 -25.97
C LYS A 181 -14.21 13.39 -25.04
N LYS A 182 -15.03 12.43 -25.43
CA LYS A 182 -15.22 11.21 -24.65
C LYS A 182 -13.95 10.36 -24.62
N ILE A 183 -13.58 9.91 -23.44
CA ILE A 183 -12.42 9.04 -23.16
C ILE A 183 -12.91 7.82 -22.39
N ASP A 184 -12.65 6.64 -22.92
CA ASP A 184 -13.00 5.36 -22.29
C ASP A 184 -11.99 4.28 -22.64
N ASN A 185 -12.26 3.02 -22.29
CA ASN A 185 -11.36 1.90 -22.58
C ASN A 185 -11.02 1.75 -24.07
N SER A 186 -11.88 2.19 -24.99
CA SER A 186 -11.59 2.13 -26.44
C SER A 186 -10.49 3.09 -26.85
N THR A 187 -10.30 4.19 -26.09
CA THR A 187 -9.22 5.16 -26.31
C THR A 187 -7.83 4.54 -26.12
N LEU A 188 -7.71 3.49 -25.29
CA LEU A 188 -6.43 2.79 -25.07
C LEU A 188 -5.95 2.01 -26.32
N GLY A 189 -6.85 1.70 -27.25
CA GLY A 189 -6.51 0.98 -28.46
C GLY A 189 -6.02 -0.45 -28.23
N LYS A 190 -5.29 -0.96 -29.21
CA LYS A 190 -4.53 -2.21 -29.10
C LYS A 190 -3.06 -1.90 -28.83
N GLY A 191 -2.40 -2.74 -28.03
CA GLY A 191 -0.99 -2.58 -27.69
C GLY A 191 -0.76 -1.93 -26.34
N LEU A 192 0.37 -1.21 -26.25
CA LEU A 192 0.85 -0.63 -25.00
C LEU A 192 0.18 0.70 -24.70
N ALA A 193 -0.33 0.86 -23.48
CA ALA A 193 -0.93 2.10 -23.03
C ALA A 193 -0.54 2.42 -21.58
N VAL A 194 -0.46 3.71 -21.27
CA VAL A 194 -0.23 4.25 -19.92
C VAL A 194 -1.41 5.12 -19.53
N ILE A 195 -1.96 4.88 -18.36
CA ILE A 195 -2.86 5.80 -17.66
C ILE A 195 -2.08 6.36 -16.49
N MET A 196 -2.00 7.68 -16.38
CA MET A 196 -1.26 8.32 -15.30
C MET A 196 -2.09 9.40 -14.59
N ALA A 197 -1.92 9.52 -13.27
CA ALA A 197 -2.41 10.61 -12.46
C ALA A 197 -1.24 11.56 -12.12
N TYR A 198 -1.46 12.86 -12.28
CA TYR A 198 -0.42 13.87 -12.06
C TYR A 198 -1.02 15.19 -11.59
N ALA A 199 -0.20 16.01 -10.96
CA ALA A 199 -0.53 17.40 -10.63
C ALA A 199 0.51 18.35 -11.19
N THR A 200 0.09 19.58 -11.58
CA THR A 200 1.02 20.56 -12.12
C THR A 200 1.98 21.13 -11.05
N TRP A 201 1.62 21.05 -9.81
CA TRP A 201 2.42 21.49 -8.64
C TRP A 201 3.37 20.41 -8.09
N SER A 202 3.29 19.16 -8.55
CA SER A 202 4.16 18.08 -8.08
C SER A 202 5.41 17.96 -8.94
N TYR A 203 6.59 18.06 -8.31
CA TYR A 203 7.88 17.92 -8.99
C TYR A 203 8.04 16.56 -9.66
N ASP A 204 7.74 15.47 -8.96
CA ASP A 204 7.85 14.11 -9.50
C ASP A 204 6.86 13.86 -10.64
N ALA A 205 5.66 14.43 -10.56
CA ALA A 205 4.70 14.38 -11.65
C ALA A 205 5.19 15.12 -12.91
N GLN A 206 5.85 16.28 -12.74
CA GLN A 206 6.43 17.02 -13.87
C GLN A 206 7.55 16.21 -14.56
N ARG A 207 8.38 15.54 -13.76
CA ARG A 207 9.42 14.63 -14.29
C ARG A 207 8.80 13.48 -15.07
N MET A 208 7.75 12.84 -14.53
CA MET A 208 6.99 11.79 -15.23
C MET A 208 6.42 12.30 -16.56
N LEU A 209 5.81 13.48 -16.59
CA LEU A 209 5.27 14.10 -17.80
C LEU A 209 6.36 14.31 -18.86
N GLN A 210 7.56 14.75 -18.47
CA GLN A 210 8.69 14.95 -19.40
C GLN A 210 9.16 13.64 -20.02
N ASP A 211 9.30 12.57 -19.20
CA ASP A 211 9.65 11.25 -19.69
C ASP A 211 8.58 10.71 -20.66
N MET A 212 7.29 10.85 -20.31
CA MET A 212 6.19 10.41 -21.17
C MET A 212 6.13 11.16 -22.49
N ARG A 213 6.45 12.47 -22.54
CA ARG A 213 6.57 13.22 -23.82
C ARG A 213 7.66 12.65 -24.71
N THR A 214 8.81 12.32 -24.12
CA THR A 214 9.93 11.71 -24.83
C THR A 214 9.55 10.36 -25.40
N LEU A 215 8.91 9.50 -24.59
CA LEU A 215 8.46 8.18 -25.00
C LEU A 215 7.33 8.25 -26.04
N ALA A 216 6.40 9.19 -25.92
CA ALA A 216 5.35 9.40 -26.92
C ALA A 216 5.94 9.68 -28.30
N LYS A 217 6.96 10.55 -28.38
CA LYS A 217 7.65 10.87 -29.64
C LYS A 217 8.43 9.67 -30.20
N SER A 218 9.21 8.98 -29.37
CA SER A 218 10.05 7.86 -29.79
C SER A 218 9.24 6.61 -30.16
N SER A 219 8.07 6.44 -29.58
CA SER A 219 7.19 5.28 -29.82
C SER A 219 6.58 5.24 -31.23
N LYS A 220 6.57 6.35 -31.95
CA LYS A 220 5.95 6.47 -33.28
C LYS A 220 4.51 5.96 -33.35
N GLY A 221 3.73 6.28 -32.30
CA GLY A 221 2.32 5.88 -32.16
C GLY A 221 2.08 4.48 -31.58
N ARG A 222 3.12 3.76 -31.17
CA ARG A 222 2.97 2.44 -30.51
C ARG A 222 2.59 2.53 -29.03
N LEU A 223 2.70 3.72 -28.42
CA LEU A 223 2.34 3.99 -27.03
C LEU A 223 1.13 4.92 -26.98
N THR A 224 0.04 4.49 -26.36
CA THR A 224 -1.10 5.34 -26.03
C THR A 224 -0.95 5.86 -24.61
N ILE A 225 -1.20 7.15 -24.39
CA ILE A 225 -1.13 7.77 -23.06
C ILE A 225 -2.48 8.46 -22.76
N ILE A 226 -2.96 8.35 -21.52
CA ILE A 226 -4.08 9.11 -20.98
C ILE A 226 -3.61 9.74 -19.67
N GLY A 227 -3.77 11.06 -19.53
CA GLY A 227 -3.36 11.81 -18.35
C GLY A 227 -4.54 12.31 -17.55
N PHE A 228 -4.58 12.00 -16.25
CA PHE A 228 -5.50 12.59 -15.28
C PHE A 228 -4.76 13.69 -14.52
N CYS A 229 -5.13 14.94 -14.77
CA CYS A 229 -4.64 16.09 -14.04
C CYS A 229 -5.53 16.33 -12.82
N VAL A 230 -4.97 16.20 -11.60
CA VAL A 230 -5.71 16.35 -10.35
C VAL A 230 -5.78 17.78 -9.82
N ASP A 231 -5.45 18.77 -10.65
CA ASP A 231 -5.60 20.16 -10.27
C ASP A 231 -7.08 20.55 -10.15
N PRO A 232 -7.44 21.50 -9.26
CA PRO A 232 -8.84 21.83 -9.00
C PRO A 232 -9.50 22.62 -10.14
N ASN A 233 -8.71 23.22 -11.04
CA ASN A 233 -9.23 24.12 -12.08
C ASN A 233 -9.05 23.51 -13.48
N ARG A 234 -10.13 23.03 -14.06
CA ARG A 234 -10.17 22.43 -15.41
C ARG A 234 -9.66 23.37 -16.50
N ASN A 235 -10.03 24.65 -16.45
CA ASN A 235 -9.61 25.63 -17.47
C ASN A 235 -8.10 25.87 -17.41
N GLN A 236 -7.53 25.90 -16.20
CA GLN A 236 -6.10 26.02 -16.00
C GLN A 236 -5.37 24.74 -16.49
N CYS A 237 -5.87 23.55 -16.17
CA CYS A 237 -5.35 22.30 -16.74
C CYS A 237 -5.34 22.33 -18.26
N ARG A 238 -6.43 22.78 -18.89
CA ARG A 238 -6.53 22.90 -20.35
C ARG A 238 -5.49 23.89 -20.92
N ALA A 239 -5.34 25.05 -20.28
CA ALA A 239 -4.36 26.06 -20.70
C ALA A 239 -2.92 25.53 -20.61
N ILE A 240 -2.59 24.85 -19.52
CA ILE A 240 -1.27 24.24 -19.30
C ILE A 240 -1.02 23.12 -20.34
N ALA A 241 -1.99 22.24 -20.54
CA ALA A 241 -1.87 21.17 -21.53
C ALA A 241 -1.60 21.69 -22.95
N LYS A 242 -2.24 22.80 -23.32
CA LYS A 242 -1.99 23.48 -24.61
C LYS A 242 -0.64 24.16 -24.65
N ARG A 243 -0.29 24.95 -23.62
CA ARG A 243 1.01 25.63 -23.51
C ARG A 243 2.17 24.63 -23.64
N ASP A 244 2.05 23.50 -22.95
CA ASP A 244 3.08 22.48 -22.89
C ASP A 244 3.01 21.46 -24.04
N SER A 245 2.08 21.68 -25.00
CA SER A 245 1.87 20.84 -26.16
C SER A 245 1.77 19.35 -25.81
N ILE A 246 0.95 19.01 -24.81
CA ILE A 246 0.73 17.63 -24.39
C ILE A 246 -0.03 16.87 -25.48
N PRO A 247 0.56 15.79 -26.04
CA PRO A 247 0.03 15.13 -27.24
C PRO A 247 -1.05 14.07 -26.97
N TRP A 248 -1.47 13.90 -25.73
CA TRP A 248 -2.48 12.91 -25.30
C TRP A 248 -3.67 13.56 -24.62
N PRO A 249 -4.82 12.84 -24.48
CA PRO A 249 -5.98 13.32 -23.76
C PRO A 249 -5.66 13.65 -22.29
N VAL A 250 -6.07 14.83 -21.84
CA VAL A 250 -5.94 15.27 -20.46
C VAL A 250 -7.33 15.34 -19.84
N ILE A 251 -7.56 14.59 -18.77
CA ILE A 251 -8.79 14.59 -17.98
C ILE A 251 -8.56 15.46 -16.74
N CYS A 252 -9.49 16.37 -16.47
CA CYS A 252 -9.50 17.18 -15.25
C CYS A 252 -10.97 17.51 -14.94
N ASP A 253 -11.52 16.88 -13.91
CA ASP A 253 -12.92 17.08 -13.48
C ASP A 253 -13.04 18.07 -12.32
N GLY A 254 -11.91 18.61 -11.85
CA GLY A 254 -11.84 19.57 -10.74
C GLY A 254 -12.07 18.96 -9.34
N LYS A 255 -12.25 17.64 -9.25
CA LYS A 255 -12.49 16.94 -7.99
C LYS A 255 -11.20 16.43 -7.32
N MET A 256 -10.07 16.75 -7.89
CA MET A 256 -8.76 16.34 -7.39
C MET A 256 -8.70 14.80 -7.20
N LEU A 257 -8.17 14.32 -6.07
CA LEU A 257 -8.11 12.89 -5.75
C LEU A 257 -9.49 12.25 -5.46
N GLU A 258 -10.53 13.07 -5.26
CA GLU A 258 -11.92 12.59 -5.06
C GLU A 258 -12.63 12.26 -6.38
N SER A 259 -11.93 12.31 -7.50
CA SER A 259 -12.48 11.96 -8.82
C SER A 259 -13.00 10.52 -8.83
N PRO A 260 -14.29 10.29 -9.16
CA PRO A 260 -14.84 8.94 -9.24
C PRO A 260 -14.13 8.06 -10.27
N THR A 261 -13.59 8.66 -11.34
CA THR A 261 -12.86 7.91 -12.36
C THR A 261 -11.49 7.45 -11.84
N LEU A 262 -10.76 8.30 -11.10
CA LEU A 262 -9.53 7.90 -10.42
C LEU A 262 -9.77 6.76 -9.43
N HIS A 263 -10.83 6.87 -8.61
CA HIS A 263 -11.21 5.81 -7.68
C HIS A 263 -11.56 4.49 -8.40
N SER A 264 -12.24 4.56 -9.55
CA SER A 264 -12.57 3.36 -10.33
C SER A 264 -11.34 2.69 -10.94
N LEU A 265 -10.29 3.46 -11.18
CA LEU A 265 -8.99 3.03 -11.69
C LEU A 265 -7.97 2.77 -10.58
N SER A 266 -8.36 2.89 -9.31
CA SER A 266 -7.44 2.72 -8.16
C SER A 266 -6.18 3.57 -8.23
N LEU A 267 -6.31 4.80 -8.73
CA LEU A 267 -5.26 5.82 -8.75
C LEU A 267 -5.48 6.75 -7.56
N PHE A 268 -4.64 6.67 -6.55
CA PHE A 268 -4.82 7.36 -5.26
C PHE A 268 -3.63 8.22 -4.84
N ASP A 269 -2.56 8.21 -5.63
CA ASP A 269 -1.32 8.93 -5.33
C ASP A 269 -0.91 9.88 -6.47
N ILE A 270 0.06 10.76 -6.23
CA ILE A 270 0.57 11.72 -7.20
C ILE A 270 2.12 11.77 -7.14
N PRO A 271 2.80 11.36 -8.20
CA PRO A 271 2.27 10.70 -9.41
C PRO A 271 1.84 9.25 -9.16
N ASP A 272 0.89 8.76 -9.94
CA ASP A 272 0.50 7.35 -9.97
C ASP A 272 0.32 6.90 -11.42
N ASN A 273 0.39 5.58 -11.68
CA ASN A 273 0.32 5.06 -13.04
C ASN A 273 -0.20 3.63 -13.13
N ILE A 274 -0.78 3.31 -14.28
CA ILE A 274 -1.18 1.97 -14.69
C ILE A 274 -0.61 1.72 -16.08
N LEU A 275 0.16 0.67 -16.25
CA LEU A 275 0.64 0.20 -17.54
C LEU A 275 -0.24 -0.95 -18.03
N VAL A 276 -0.77 -0.80 -19.24
CA VAL A 276 -1.72 -1.73 -19.86
C VAL A 276 -1.18 -2.23 -21.17
N ASN A 277 -1.34 -3.51 -21.47
CA ASN A 277 -1.07 -4.08 -22.79
C ASN A 277 -2.28 -4.88 -23.28
N ASN A 278 -2.82 -4.52 -24.44
CA ASN A 278 -4.02 -5.14 -25.02
C ASN A 278 -5.20 -5.21 -24.02
N GLY A 279 -5.38 -4.16 -23.21
CA GLY A 279 -6.45 -4.05 -22.22
C GLY A 279 -6.22 -4.84 -20.93
N VAL A 280 -5.06 -5.50 -20.77
CA VAL A 280 -4.64 -6.19 -19.53
C VAL A 280 -3.64 -5.32 -18.78
N VAL A 281 -3.85 -5.14 -17.49
CA VAL A 281 -2.92 -4.43 -16.59
C VAL A 281 -1.65 -5.27 -16.42
N ILE A 282 -0.51 -4.71 -16.77
CA ILE A 282 0.79 -5.40 -16.66
C ILE A 282 1.69 -4.83 -15.58
N ALA A 283 1.39 -3.61 -15.11
CA ALA A 283 2.00 -3.01 -13.92
C ALA A 283 1.14 -1.84 -13.42
N LYS A 284 1.34 -1.42 -12.18
CA LYS A 284 0.74 -0.22 -11.58
C LYS A 284 1.64 0.33 -10.46
N GLY A 285 1.52 1.63 -10.17
CA GLY A 285 2.25 2.28 -9.07
C GLY A 285 3.76 2.19 -9.22
N LEU A 286 4.28 2.21 -10.45
CA LEU A 286 5.72 2.20 -10.72
C LEU A 286 6.32 3.58 -10.42
N THR A 287 7.56 3.61 -9.96
CA THR A 287 8.35 4.83 -9.94
C THR A 287 8.57 5.35 -11.36
N ASN A 288 8.93 6.62 -11.52
CA ASN A 288 9.17 7.22 -12.84
C ASN A 288 10.22 6.44 -13.64
N ASP A 289 11.31 6.04 -13.01
CA ASP A 289 12.40 5.31 -13.67
C ASP A 289 11.97 3.89 -14.07
N GLU A 290 11.24 3.18 -13.18
CA GLU A 290 10.70 1.85 -13.50
C GLU A 290 9.68 1.89 -14.64
N LEU A 291 8.76 2.87 -14.61
CA LEU A 291 7.77 3.06 -15.67
C LEU A 291 8.45 3.29 -17.02
N LYS A 292 9.41 4.21 -17.08
CA LYS A 292 10.20 4.52 -18.27
C LYS A 292 10.90 3.27 -18.81
N GLN A 293 11.70 2.60 -17.98
CA GLN A 293 12.43 1.39 -18.37
C GLN A 293 11.48 0.27 -18.85
N ARG A 294 10.32 0.11 -18.18
CA ARG A 294 9.36 -0.91 -18.57
C ARG A 294 8.75 -0.64 -19.93
N ILE A 295 8.42 0.61 -20.22
CA ILE A 295 7.90 1.03 -21.53
C ILE A 295 8.97 0.86 -22.61
N GLU A 296 10.20 1.33 -22.40
CA GLU A 296 11.32 1.22 -23.36
C GLU A 296 11.61 -0.23 -23.76
N ARG A 297 11.51 -1.18 -22.84
CA ARG A 297 11.69 -2.62 -23.13
C ARG A 297 10.55 -3.23 -23.96
N MET A 298 9.39 -2.58 -24.01
CA MET A 298 8.20 -3.08 -24.70
C MET A 298 7.94 -2.38 -26.04
N LEU A 299 8.60 -1.26 -26.32
CA LEU A 299 8.56 -0.54 -27.58
C LEU A 299 9.59 -1.06 -28.58
#